data_763300d82f37b7b927ec46862ee026da
#
_entry.id   763300d82f37b7b927ec46862ee026da
#
_cell.length_a   1.000
_cell.length_b   1.000
_cell.length_c   1.000
_cell.angle_alpha   90.00
_cell.angle_beta   90.00
_cell.angle_gamma   90.00
#
_symmetry.space_group_name_H-M   'P 1'
#
loop_
_entity.id
_entity.type
_entity.pdbx_description
1 polymer ?
#
loop_
_entity_poly.entity_id
_entity_poly.type
_entity_poly.pdbx_seq_one_letter_code
_entity_poly.pdbx_strand_id
1 'polypeptide(L)'
;MEQQQKILTFWDHLEELRHVLFRIAVAVVFLMLVAFLFKDELFAIVLAPKNADFIIYRFFCRIADFMAMPSLCPEVFYVKMINTQLAAQFITHMSVSFYAGFLLASPYVIYQLFRFVSPALYENEKKYSTRVVGWGYFLFMMGVLLNYFLIFPLTFRFLATYQVSMEVENTITL
;
A
#
# COMPACT_ATOMS: atom_id res chain seq x y z
N MET A 1 -32.78 21.82 27.63
CA MET A 1 -32.94 21.60 26.20
C MET A 1 -32.56 20.14 25.94
N GLU A 2 -33.56 19.26 25.93
CA GLU A 2 -33.40 17.86 25.57
C GLU A 2 -32.96 17.80 24.09
N GLN A 3 -31.74 17.37 23.86
CA GLN A 3 -31.33 16.91 22.52
C GLN A 3 -32.13 15.63 22.25
N GLN A 4 -33.18 15.76 21.45
CA GLN A 4 -33.86 14.61 20.87
C GLN A 4 -32.77 13.80 20.13
N GLN A 5 -32.35 12.69 20.74
CA GLN A 5 -31.63 11.62 20.04
C GLN A 5 -32.59 11.13 18.95
N LYS A 6 -32.38 11.60 17.74
CA LYS A 6 -33.08 11.14 16.56
C LYS A 6 -32.78 9.64 16.47
N ILE A 7 -33.75 8.82 16.81
CA ILE A 7 -33.66 7.38 16.59
C ILE A 7 -33.59 7.22 15.07
N LEU A 8 -32.38 7.07 14.56
CA LEU A 8 -32.16 6.84 13.13
C LEU A 8 -32.85 5.52 12.80
N THR A 9 -33.85 5.59 11.94
CA THR A 9 -34.51 4.40 11.41
C THR A 9 -33.49 3.62 10.61
N PHE A 10 -33.59 2.28 10.57
CA PHE A 10 -32.69 1.43 9.79
C PHE A 10 -32.50 1.94 8.34
N TRP A 11 -33.54 2.43 7.73
CA TRP A 11 -33.53 2.99 6.40
C TRP A 11 -32.69 4.27 6.30
N ASP A 12 -32.77 5.16 7.29
CA ASP A 12 -31.96 6.40 7.32
C ASP A 12 -30.46 6.06 7.44
N HIS A 13 -30.13 5.00 8.20
CA HIS A 13 -28.75 4.55 8.32
C HIS A 13 -28.19 3.95 7.02
N LEU A 14 -29.01 3.22 6.26
CA LEU A 14 -28.64 2.73 4.92
C LEU A 14 -28.44 3.87 3.92
N GLU A 15 -29.23 4.91 3.98
CA GLU A 15 -29.08 6.08 3.12
C GLU A 15 -27.78 6.84 3.47
N GLU A 16 -27.47 7.00 4.72
CA GLU A 16 -26.20 7.59 5.18
C GLU A 16 -24.98 6.75 4.73
N LEU A 17 -25.06 5.41 4.84
CA LEU A 17 -24.04 4.50 4.32
C LEU A 17 -23.78 4.69 2.83
N ARG A 18 -24.86 4.80 2.02
CA ARG A 18 -24.75 5.06 0.59
C ARG A 18 -24.00 6.35 0.29
N HIS A 19 -24.29 7.43 1.01
CA HIS A 19 -23.59 8.70 0.84
C HIS A 19 -22.11 8.62 1.25
N VAL A 20 -21.80 7.90 2.31
CA VAL A 20 -20.41 7.68 2.75
C VAL A 20 -19.64 6.88 1.72
N LEU A 21 -20.20 5.78 1.22
CA LEU A 21 -19.57 4.96 0.17
C LEU A 21 -19.34 5.75 -1.12
N PHE A 22 -20.30 6.58 -1.52
CA PHE A 22 -20.15 7.42 -2.71
C PHE A 22 -19.02 8.44 -2.54
N ARG A 23 -18.92 9.10 -1.38
CA ARG A 23 -17.80 10.03 -1.08
C ARG A 23 -16.45 9.33 -1.09
N ILE A 24 -16.36 8.14 -0.51
CA ILE A 24 -15.15 7.32 -0.53
C ILE A 24 -14.77 6.97 -1.97
N ALA A 25 -15.72 6.47 -2.76
CA ALA A 25 -15.49 6.10 -4.15
C ALA A 25 -14.99 7.29 -4.99
N VAL A 26 -15.62 8.46 -4.85
CA VAL A 26 -15.19 9.68 -5.54
C VAL A 26 -13.77 10.09 -5.14
N ALA A 27 -13.43 10.04 -3.85
CA ALA A 27 -12.08 10.37 -3.37
C ALA A 27 -11.02 9.40 -3.89
N VAL A 28 -11.31 8.09 -3.87
CA VAL A 28 -10.39 7.06 -4.40
C VAL A 28 -10.18 7.23 -5.90
N VAL A 29 -11.26 7.43 -6.68
CA VAL A 29 -11.17 7.64 -8.14
C VAL A 29 -10.40 8.93 -8.45
N PHE A 30 -10.63 9.99 -7.71
CA PHE A 30 -9.90 11.24 -7.90
C PHE A 30 -8.40 11.05 -7.66
N LEU A 31 -8.00 10.42 -6.54
CA LEU A 31 -6.60 10.15 -6.23
C LEU A 31 -5.97 9.13 -7.19
N MET A 32 -6.73 8.15 -7.68
CA MET A 32 -6.30 7.26 -8.74
C MET A 32 -5.97 8.02 -10.02
N LEU A 33 -6.82 8.96 -10.44
CA LEU A 33 -6.57 9.80 -11.63
C LEU A 33 -5.32 10.67 -11.45
N VAL A 34 -5.14 11.25 -10.25
CA VAL A 34 -3.92 12.01 -9.93
C VAL A 34 -2.69 11.09 -10.03
N ALA A 35 -2.73 9.91 -9.41
CA ALA A 35 -1.62 8.93 -9.48
C ALA A 35 -1.35 8.48 -10.92
N PHE A 36 -2.39 8.34 -11.74
CA PHE A 36 -2.26 7.98 -13.15
C PHE A 36 -1.54 9.08 -13.98
N LEU A 37 -1.75 10.35 -13.67
CA LEU A 37 -1.06 11.45 -14.35
C LEU A 37 0.44 11.52 -13.99
N PHE A 38 0.80 11.16 -12.76
CA PHE A 38 2.19 11.16 -12.27
C PHE A 38 2.85 9.78 -12.43
N LYS A 39 2.73 9.19 -13.64
CA LYS A 39 3.21 7.83 -13.93
C LYS A 39 4.71 7.63 -13.64
N ASP A 40 5.55 8.58 -14.04
CA ASP A 40 7.00 8.44 -14.00
C ASP A 40 7.50 8.43 -12.56
N GLU A 41 6.98 9.32 -11.70
CA GLU A 41 7.27 9.37 -10.28
C GLU A 41 6.72 8.12 -9.55
N LEU A 42 5.50 7.71 -9.92
CA LEU A 42 4.87 6.55 -9.33
C LEU A 42 5.68 5.27 -9.59
N PHE A 43 6.07 5.05 -10.86
CA PHE A 43 6.90 3.89 -11.20
C PHE A 43 8.31 4.00 -10.66
N ALA A 44 8.90 5.18 -10.56
CA ALA A 44 10.19 5.39 -9.92
C ALA A 44 10.16 4.96 -8.45
N ILE A 45 9.10 5.29 -7.71
CA ILE A 45 8.93 4.87 -6.33
C ILE A 45 8.69 3.37 -6.23
N VAL A 46 7.75 2.83 -7.00
CA VAL A 46 7.37 1.41 -6.92
C VAL A 46 8.52 0.49 -7.33
N LEU A 47 9.33 0.88 -8.33
CA LEU A 47 10.45 0.10 -8.82
C LEU A 47 11.79 0.44 -8.15
N ALA A 48 11.84 1.40 -7.23
CA ALA A 48 13.07 1.75 -6.50
C ALA A 48 13.77 0.53 -5.85
N PRO A 49 13.05 -0.42 -5.23
CA PRO A 49 13.67 -1.61 -4.64
C PRO A 49 14.32 -2.59 -5.64
N LYS A 50 14.09 -2.40 -6.95
CA LYS A 50 14.80 -3.15 -8.01
C LYS A 50 16.29 -2.80 -8.07
N ASN A 51 16.66 -1.58 -7.69
CA ASN A 51 18.02 -1.09 -7.79
C ASN A 51 18.88 -1.67 -6.66
N ALA A 52 20.08 -2.15 -6.99
CA ALA A 52 21.02 -2.69 -6.02
C ALA A 52 21.45 -1.67 -4.93
N ASP A 53 21.33 -0.37 -5.22
CA ASP A 53 21.61 0.74 -4.30
C ASP A 53 20.50 1.07 -3.31
N PHE A 54 19.43 0.28 -3.27
CA PHE A 54 18.31 0.55 -2.38
C PHE A 54 18.74 0.51 -0.91
N ILE A 55 18.18 1.40 -0.08
CA ILE A 55 18.58 1.64 1.33
C ILE A 55 18.69 0.34 2.13
N ILE A 56 17.77 -0.59 1.92
CA ILE A 56 17.73 -1.87 2.64
C ILE A 56 18.94 -2.76 2.32
N TYR A 57 19.39 -2.83 1.08
CA TYR A 57 20.57 -3.62 0.71
C TYR A 57 21.84 -3.04 1.35
N ARG A 58 21.96 -1.71 1.39
CA ARG A 58 23.05 -1.02 2.09
C ARG A 58 23.02 -1.31 3.60
N PHE A 59 21.83 -1.37 4.19
CA PHE A 59 21.65 -1.71 5.59
C PHE A 59 22.07 -3.16 5.88
N PHE A 60 21.66 -4.12 5.02
CA PHE A 60 22.07 -5.51 5.15
C PHE A 60 23.57 -5.69 4.98
N CYS A 61 24.24 -5.00 4.04
CA CYS A 61 25.68 -5.05 3.90
C CYS A 61 26.39 -4.52 5.16
N ARG A 62 25.88 -3.43 5.75
CA ARG A 62 26.46 -2.90 6.99
C ARG A 62 26.30 -3.86 8.18
N ILE A 63 25.19 -4.58 8.25
CA ILE A 63 24.98 -5.63 9.28
C ILE A 63 25.89 -6.83 8.98
N ALA A 64 26.02 -7.23 7.71
CA ALA A 64 26.91 -8.31 7.29
C ALA A 64 28.38 -8.06 7.68
N ASP A 65 28.84 -6.83 7.45
CA ASP A 65 30.18 -6.40 7.86
C ASP A 65 30.35 -6.45 9.38
N PHE A 66 29.33 -6.00 10.13
CA PHE A 66 29.37 -6.04 11.60
C PHE A 66 29.33 -7.46 12.17
N MET A 67 28.60 -8.38 11.51
CA MET A 67 28.48 -9.79 11.94
C MET A 67 29.58 -10.70 11.35
N ALA A 68 30.51 -10.16 10.55
CA ALA A 68 31.54 -10.91 9.80
C ALA A 68 30.93 -12.05 8.92
N MET A 69 29.74 -11.82 8.37
CA MET A 69 29.04 -12.78 7.49
C MET A 69 28.89 -12.18 6.08
N PRO A 70 29.88 -12.30 5.19
CA PRO A 70 29.86 -11.69 3.84
C PRO A 70 28.71 -12.24 2.96
N SER A 71 28.19 -13.41 3.26
CA SER A 71 27.05 -14.03 2.54
C SER A 71 25.73 -13.27 2.66
N LEU A 72 25.59 -12.35 3.64
CA LEU A 72 24.41 -11.51 3.83
C LEU A 72 24.43 -10.26 2.94
N CYS A 73 25.61 -9.87 2.44
CA CYS A 73 25.68 -8.75 1.49
C CYS A 73 25.20 -9.22 0.11
N PRO A 74 24.17 -8.59 -0.47
CA PRO A 74 23.66 -8.99 -1.76
C PRO A 74 24.68 -8.71 -2.87
N GLU A 75 24.96 -9.70 -3.69
CA GLU A 75 25.66 -9.49 -4.96
C GLU A 75 24.80 -8.60 -5.87
N VAL A 76 25.47 -7.82 -6.72
CA VAL A 76 24.79 -6.95 -7.69
C VAL A 76 24.03 -7.84 -8.68
N PHE A 77 22.72 -7.80 -8.61
CA PHE A 77 21.88 -8.53 -9.55
C PHE A 77 21.21 -7.56 -10.53
N TYR A 78 21.21 -7.94 -11.80
CA TYR A 78 20.52 -7.20 -12.83
C TYR A 78 19.30 -7.98 -13.28
N VAL A 79 18.10 -7.42 -13.08
CA VAL A 79 16.86 -8.03 -13.54
C VAL A 79 16.38 -7.32 -14.78
N LYS A 80 16.33 -8.06 -15.89
CA LYS A 80 15.71 -7.58 -17.13
C LYS A 80 14.22 -7.89 -17.08
N MET A 81 13.41 -6.86 -16.94
CA MET A 81 11.94 -6.99 -17.05
C MET A 81 11.57 -7.00 -18.54
N ILE A 82 10.84 -8.02 -18.96
CA ILE A 82 10.34 -8.17 -20.32
C ILE A 82 8.82 -8.10 -20.29
N ASN A 83 8.26 -7.29 -21.17
CA ASN A 83 6.83 -7.26 -21.39
C ASN A 83 6.52 -8.09 -22.64
N THR A 84 5.78 -9.18 -22.44
CA THR A 84 5.40 -10.12 -23.52
C THR A 84 4.03 -9.82 -24.12
N GLN A 85 3.23 -8.97 -23.48
CA GLN A 85 1.86 -8.65 -23.91
C GLN A 85 1.74 -7.14 -24.22
N LEU A 86 1.18 -6.80 -25.37
CA LEU A 86 0.97 -5.42 -25.79
C LEU A 86 0.18 -4.56 -24.79
N ALA A 87 -0.83 -5.15 -24.18
CA ALA A 87 -1.69 -4.44 -23.22
C ALA A 87 -1.17 -4.47 -21.76
N ALA A 88 -0.15 -5.30 -21.44
CA ALA A 88 0.28 -5.50 -20.05
C ALA A 88 0.80 -4.20 -19.41
N GLN A 89 1.52 -3.35 -20.14
CA GLN A 89 1.98 -2.06 -19.61
C GLN A 89 0.82 -1.16 -19.19
N PHE A 90 -0.24 -1.11 -19.99
CA PHE A 90 -1.41 -0.30 -19.67
C PHE A 90 -2.16 -0.86 -18.45
N ILE A 91 -2.38 -2.18 -18.42
CA ILE A 91 -3.05 -2.85 -17.30
C ILE A 91 -2.25 -2.68 -16.00
N THR A 92 -0.92 -2.84 -16.07
CA THR A 92 -0.04 -2.62 -14.91
C THR A 92 -0.12 -1.17 -14.42
N HIS A 93 -0.07 -0.19 -15.35
CA HIS A 93 -0.20 1.22 -15.00
C HIS A 93 -1.54 1.51 -14.31
N MET A 94 -2.66 1.02 -14.87
CA MET A 94 -3.98 1.15 -14.26
C MET A 94 -4.02 0.54 -12.85
N SER A 95 -3.51 -0.68 -12.70
CA SER A 95 -3.50 -1.39 -11.42
C SER A 95 -2.65 -0.68 -10.37
N VAL A 96 -1.43 -0.27 -10.71
CA VAL A 96 -0.54 0.45 -9.80
C VAL A 96 -1.14 1.79 -9.39
N SER A 97 -1.73 2.53 -10.34
CA SER A 97 -2.40 3.80 -10.06
C SER A 97 -3.62 3.62 -9.15
N PHE A 98 -4.37 2.52 -9.32
CA PHE A 98 -5.50 2.18 -8.44
C PHE A 98 -5.04 1.90 -7.01
N TYR A 99 -4.02 1.05 -6.84
CA TYR A 99 -3.49 0.75 -5.50
C TYR A 99 -2.87 1.97 -4.83
N ALA A 100 -2.14 2.79 -5.58
CA ALA A 100 -1.58 4.04 -5.08
C ALA A 100 -2.68 5.02 -4.67
N GLY A 101 -3.71 5.20 -5.50
CA GLY A 101 -4.85 6.04 -5.20
C GLY A 101 -5.60 5.58 -3.95
N PHE A 102 -5.80 4.27 -3.80
CA PHE A 102 -6.43 3.70 -2.60
C PHE A 102 -5.57 3.89 -1.35
N LEU A 103 -4.26 3.69 -1.45
CA LEU A 103 -3.32 3.91 -0.35
C LEU A 103 -3.32 5.38 0.10
N LEU A 104 -3.28 6.31 -0.84
CA LEU A 104 -3.33 7.74 -0.54
C LEU A 104 -4.69 8.17 0.02
N ALA A 105 -5.78 7.53 -0.42
CA ALA A 105 -7.12 7.77 0.11
C ALA A 105 -7.34 7.16 1.50
N SER A 106 -6.51 6.21 1.93
CA SER A 106 -6.74 5.42 3.15
C SER A 106 -7.02 6.24 4.42
N PRO A 107 -6.34 7.37 4.70
CA PRO A 107 -6.67 8.18 5.89
C PRO A 107 -8.07 8.78 5.80
N TYR A 108 -8.48 9.21 4.61
CA TYR A 108 -9.81 9.74 4.38
C TYR A 108 -10.88 8.66 4.47
N VAL A 109 -10.62 7.47 3.90
CA VAL A 109 -11.51 6.31 3.96
C VAL A 109 -11.80 5.93 5.42
N ILE A 110 -10.73 5.77 6.21
CA ILE A 110 -10.84 5.41 7.64
C ILE A 110 -11.60 6.50 8.41
N TYR A 111 -11.32 7.77 8.15
CA TYR A 111 -12.03 8.88 8.77
C TYR A 111 -13.54 8.86 8.43
N GLN A 112 -13.91 8.62 7.18
CA GLN A 112 -15.32 8.56 6.77
C GLN A 112 -16.05 7.36 7.39
N LEU A 113 -15.40 6.20 7.40
CA LEU A 113 -15.96 5.00 8.06
C LEU A 113 -16.14 5.23 9.57
N PHE A 114 -15.15 5.82 10.22
CA PHE A 114 -15.25 6.14 11.63
C PHE A 114 -16.40 7.13 11.91
N ARG A 115 -16.52 8.17 11.08
CA ARG A 115 -17.59 9.14 11.18
C ARG A 115 -18.98 8.51 11.04
N PHE A 116 -19.11 7.51 10.17
CA PHE A 116 -20.34 6.75 9.98
C PHE A 116 -20.69 5.90 11.20
N VAL A 117 -19.72 5.27 11.84
CA VAL A 117 -19.93 4.42 13.03
C VAL A 117 -20.09 5.25 14.32
N SER A 118 -19.47 6.45 14.37
CA SER A 118 -19.42 7.31 15.57
C SER A 118 -20.79 7.61 16.20
N PRO A 119 -21.90 7.83 15.48
CA PRO A 119 -23.20 8.09 16.10
C PRO A 119 -23.78 6.90 16.87
N ALA A 120 -23.34 5.68 16.55
CA ALA A 120 -23.79 4.45 17.23
C ALA A 120 -23.03 4.19 18.55
N LEU A 121 -21.96 4.94 18.83
CA LEU A 121 -21.15 4.80 20.02
C LEU A 121 -21.59 5.78 21.13
N TYR A 122 -21.59 5.30 22.40
CA TYR A 122 -21.80 6.17 23.56
C TYR A 122 -20.69 7.22 23.69
N GLU A 123 -20.99 8.36 24.27
CA GLU A 123 -20.04 9.48 24.38
C GLU A 123 -18.72 9.10 25.08
N ASN A 124 -18.77 8.23 26.07
CA ASN A 124 -17.60 7.71 26.78
C ASN A 124 -16.75 6.79 25.90
N GLU A 125 -17.36 6.05 24.98
CA GLU A 125 -16.68 5.09 24.08
C GLU A 125 -16.06 5.81 22.87
N LYS A 126 -16.65 6.89 22.41
CA LYS A 126 -16.19 7.68 21.26
C LYS A 126 -14.74 8.15 21.39
N LYS A 127 -14.34 8.57 22.59
CA LYS A 127 -12.96 8.99 22.88
C LYS A 127 -11.95 7.84 22.76
N TYR A 128 -12.33 6.66 23.24
CA TYR A 128 -11.47 5.47 23.16
C TYR A 128 -11.41 4.94 21.72
N SER A 129 -12.55 4.90 21.02
CA SER A 129 -12.64 4.45 19.64
C SER A 129 -11.80 5.31 18.69
N THR A 130 -11.79 6.63 18.85
CA THR A 130 -10.93 7.53 18.06
C THR A 130 -9.45 7.16 18.25
N ARG A 131 -9.05 6.83 19.47
CA ARG A 131 -7.67 6.42 19.77
C ARG A 131 -7.33 5.07 19.14
N VAL A 132 -8.24 4.10 19.22
CA VAL A 132 -8.09 2.76 18.61
C VAL A 132 -7.96 2.86 17.11
N VAL A 133 -8.80 3.66 16.45
CA VAL A 133 -8.73 3.91 14.99
C VAL A 133 -7.40 4.56 14.61
N GLY A 134 -6.93 5.54 15.39
CA GLY A 134 -5.63 6.18 15.16
C GLY A 134 -4.46 5.20 15.25
N TRP A 135 -4.42 4.36 16.29
CA TRP A 135 -3.41 3.32 16.41
C TRP A 135 -3.54 2.24 15.34
N GLY A 136 -4.75 1.86 14.96
CA GLY A 136 -5.00 0.93 13.86
C GLY A 136 -4.46 1.46 12.53
N TYR A 137 -4.67 2.74 12.22
CA TYR A 137 -4.11 3.38 11.04
C TYR A 137 -2.57 3.44 11.08
N PHE A 138 -2.00 3.76 12.24
CA PHE A 138 -0.55 3.75 12.42
C PHE A 138 0.05 2.38 12.14
N LEU A 139 -0.55 1.29 12.69
CA LEU A 139 -0.12 -0.09 12.43
C LEU A 139 -0.29 -0.47 10.95
N PHE A 140 -1.36 -0.04 10.30
CA PHE A 140 -1.56 -0.24 8.87
C PHE A 140 -0.42 0.41 8.05
N MET A 141 -0.09 1.67 8.32
CA MET A 141 1.01 2.36 7.64
C MET A 141 2.36 1.71 7.91
N MET A 142 2.59 1.25 9.14
CA MET A 142 3.79 0.48 9.50
C MET A 142 3.89 -0.81 8.69
N GLY A 143 2.76 -1.53 8.50
CA GLY A 143 2.69 -2.72 7.64
C GLY A 143 3.02 -2.43 6.19
N VAL A 144 2.51 -1.32 5.63
CA VAL A 144 2.83 -0.87 4.27
C VAL A 144 4.32 -0.57 4.12
N LEU A 145 4.91 0.14 5.08
CA LEU A 145 6.34 0.45 5.08
C LEU A 145 7.20 -0.82 5.20
N LEU A 146 6.84 -1.74 6.10
CA LEU A 146 7.51 -3.04 6.23
C LEU A 146 7.45 -3.84 4.93
N ASN A 147 6.29 -3.89 4.29
CA ASN A 147 6.14 -4.56 3.01
C ASN A 147 7.05 -3.95 1.93
N TYR A 148 7.05 -2.63 1.80
CA TYR A 148 7.82 -1.91 0.80
C TYR A 148 9.32 -1.99 1.03
N PHE A 149 9.79 -1.81 2.27
CA PHE A 149 11.21 -1.77 2.58
C PHE A 149 11.83 -3.15 2.82
N LEU A 150 11.07 -4.11 3.33
CA LEU A 150 11.61 -5.42 3.72
C LEU A 150 11.13 -6.55 2.81
N ILE A 151 9.80 -6.77 2.73
CA ILE A 151 9.26 -7.94 2.05
C ILE A 151 9.50 -7.86 0.54
N PHE A 152 9.18 -6.72 -0.07
CA PHE A 152 9.29 -6.54 -1.51
C PHE A 152 10.74 -6.75 -2.03
N PRO A 153 11.78 -6.07 -1.50
CA PRO A 153 13.15 -6.26 -1.98
C PRO A 153 13.68 -7.68 -1.72
N LEU A 154 13.34 -8.31 -0.59
CA LEU A 154 13.74 -9.68 -0.30
C LEU A 154 13.11 -10.68 -1.26
N THR A 155 11.80 -10.54 -1.51
CA THR A 155 11.07 -11.39 -2.46
C THR A 155 11.61 -11.22 -3.87
N PHE A 156 11.85 -9.97 -4.27
CA PHE A 156 12.39 -9.66 -5.59
C PHE A 156 13.77 -10.26 -5.80
N ARG A 157 14.65 -10.13 -4.81
CA ARG A 157 15.98 -10.76 -4.80
C ARG A 157 15.87 -12.28 -4.87
N PHE A 158 15.01 -12.89 -4.06
CA PHE A 158 14.82 -14.34 -4.05
C PHE A 158 14.40 -14.83 -5.44
N LEU A 159 13.39 -14.20 -6.06
CA LEU A 159 12.94 -14.58 -7.40
C LEU A 159 14.03 -14.36 -8.47
N ALA A 160 14.83 -13.31 -8.35
CA ALA A 160 15.91 -13.02 -9.29
C ALA A 160 17.08 -13.99 -9.19
N THR A 161 17.35 -14.49 -7.98
CA THR A 161 18.50 -15.38 -7.72
C THR A 161 18.12 -16.87 -7.79
N TYR A 162 16.83 -17.19 -7.63
CA TYR A 162 16.35 -18.57 -7.66
C TYR A 162 16.39 -19.14 -9.09
N GLN A 163 17.33 -20.00 -9.37
CA GLN A 163 17.45 -20.72 -10.64
C GLN A 163 17.19 -22.22 -10.41
N VAL A 164 16.26 -22.78 -11.18
CA VAL A 164 15.94 -24.21 -11.15
C VAL A 164 16.96 -25.01 -11.98
N SER A 165 17.46 -24.43 -13.07
CA SER A 165 18.51 -25.01 -13.92
C SER A 165 19.31 -23.91 -14.62
N MET A 166 20.55 -24.24 -15.03
CA MET A 166 21.42 -23.30 -15.76
C MET A 166 20.94 -23.00 -17.19
N GLU A 167 19.95 -23.74 -17.70
CA GLU A 167 19.43 -23.59 -19.07
C GLU A 167 18.24 -22.60 -19.16
N VAL A 168 17.73 -22.15 -18.00
CA VAL A 168 16.55 -21.28 -17.96
C VAL A 168 16.95 -19.89 -17.47
N GLU A 169 16.93 -18.91 -18.35
CA GLU A 169 17.10 -17.48 -17.96
C GLU A 169 15.87 -16.98 -17.21
N ASN A 170 16.10 -16.45 -16.00
CA ASN A 170 15.03 -15.85 -15.23
C ASN A 170 14.64 -14.48 -15.80
N THR A 171 13.53 -14.44 -16.53
CA THR A 171 12.92 -13.18 -16.98
C THR A 171 11.66 -12.91 -16.18
N ILE A 172 11.59 -11.75 -15.55
CA ILE A 172 10.39 -11.33 -14.83
C ILE A 172 9.47 -10.59 -15.79
N THR A 173 8.26 -11.14 -15.96
CA THR A 173 7.22 -10.51 -16.78
C THR A 173 6.43 -9.51 -15.92
N LEU A 174 6.20 -8.32 -16.45
CA LEU A 174 5.35 -7.29 -15.84
C LEU A 174 3.88 -7.57 -16.08
#